data_45ac4b72522abc380c15e4cfbb870f09
#
_entry.id   45ac4b72522abc380c15e4cfbb870f09
#
_cell.length_a   1.000
_cell.length_b   1.000
_cell.length_c   1.000
_cell.angle_alpha   90.00
_cell.angle_beta   90.00
_cell.angle_gamma   90.00
#
_symmetry.space_group_name_H-M   'P 1'
#
loop_
_entity.id
_entity.type
_entity.pdbx_description
1 polymer ?
#
loop_
_entity_poly.entity_id
_entity_poly.type
_entity_poly.pdbx_seq_one_letter_code
_entity_poly.pdbx_strand_id
1 'polypeptide(L)'
;MSAGLTLKADSINVKIDGVLIPASRYTVTTNAATNGFTVAFDDLKTITETPVTKDSKIVVEYSCTLNNNAVIGSGGNPNTVYLEYSNNPNKGGEGDHGTTPKDKNIVFTYKVVVNKKDDANNPLQGAEFELYKKVGTNEVKMATFTLDGTKTVFTFKGLDAGSYVLKETKTPSGYNTIKPIEFTITATYDKESDDPKLTKLEGTTDLGTITFTAD
;
A
#
# COMPACT_ATOMS: atom_id res chain seq x y z
N MET A 1 -7.46 5.42 8.83
CA MET A 1 -6.32 4.91 8.03
C MET A 1 -5.03 5.49 8.58
N SER A 2 -3.87 4.81 8.36
CA SER A 2 -2.57 5.35 8.77
C SER A 2 -2.23 6.65 8.03
N ALA A 3 -1.32 7.47 8.60
CA ALA A 3 -0.84 8.70 7.96
C ALA A 3 -0.06 8.43 6.64
N GLY A 4 0.40 7.20 6.43
CA GLY A 4 1.09 6.78 5.21
C GLY A 4 0.20 6.51 4.01
N LEU A 5 -1.12 6.56 4.18
CA LEU A 5 -2.12 6.35 3.14
C LEU A 5 -2.85 7.67 2.84
N THR A 6 -3.02 7.99 1.57
CA THR A 6 -3.83 9.10 1.10
C THR A 6 -5.05 8.56 0.37
N LEU A 7 -6.25 8.84 0.89
CA LEU A 7 -7.51 8.45 0.27
C LEU A 7 -7.73 9.20 -1.04
N LYS A 8 -8.18 8.48 -2.06
CA LYS A 8 -8.77 9.07 -3.27
C LYS A 8 -10.29 9.14 -3.07
N ALA A 9 -10.77 10.26 -2.57
CA ALA A 9 -12.17 10.40 -2.16
C ALA A 9 -13.18 10.17 -3.30
N ASP A 10 -12.80 10.50 -4.53
CA ASP A 10 -13.57 10.26 -5.76
C ASP A 10 -13.65 8.79 -6.19
N SER A 11 -12.87 7.92 -5.54
CA SER A 11 -12.86 6.48 -5.82
C SER A 11 -13.83 5.68 -4.95
N ILE A 12 -14.51 6.31 -4.00
CA ILE A 12 -15.44 5.62 -3.09
C ILE A 12 -16.70 5.23 -3.84
N ASN A 13 -16.96 3.92 -3.89
CA ASN A 13 -18.15 3.34 -4.50
C ASN A 13 -18.80 2.34 -3.53
N VAL A 14 -20.11 2.27 -3.56
CA VAL A 14 -20.87 1.32 -2.74
C VAL A 14 -21.63 0.36 -3.65
N LYS A 15 -21.55 -0.93 -3.34
CA LYS A 15 -22.34 -1.99 -3.97
C LYS A 15 -23.16 -2.73 -2.92
N ILE A 16 -24.38 -3.06 -3.26
CA ILE A 16 -25.24 -3.96 -2.47
C ILE A 16 -25.59 -5.16 -3.34
N ASP A 17 -25.22 -6.36 -2.89
CA ASP A 17 -25.39 -7.61 -3.63
C ASP A 17 -24.84 -7.55 -5.08
N GLY A 18 -23.71 -6.82 -5.24
CA GLY A 18 -23.04 -6.60 -6.51
C GLY A 18 -23.60 -5.46 -7.37
N VAL A 19 -24.74 -4.88 -7.00
CA VAL A 19 -25.36 -3.74 -7.71
C VAL A 19 -24.73 -2.44 -7.21
N LEU A 20 -24.24 -1.62 -8.14
CA LEU A 20 -23.70 -0.30 -7.83
C LEU A 20 -24.81 0.65 -7.36
N ILE A 21 -24.63 1.27 -6.20
CA ILE A 21 -25.60 2.20 -5.62
C ILE A 21 -25.19 3.63 -6.00
N PRO A 22 -26.11 4.45 -6.51
CA PRO A 22 -25.84 5.84 -6.83
C PRO A 22 -25.39 6.64 -5.61
N ALA A 23 -24.46 7.59 -5.77
CA ALA A 23 -23.94 8.43 -4.68
C ALA A 23 -25.01 9.31 -4.01
N SER A 24 -26.16 9.48 -4.64
CA SER A 24 -27.32 10.18 -4.05
C SER A 24 -28.04 9.39 -2.95
N ARG A 25 -27.71 8.11 -2.77
CA ARG A 25 -28.33 7.22 -1.78
C ARG A 25 -27.57 7.10 -0.47
N TYR A 26 -26.39 7.68 -0.39
CA TYR A 26 -25.54 7.67 0.81
C TYR A 26 -24.74 8.95 0.92
N THR A 27 -24.28 9.25 2.11
CA THR A 27 -23.40 10.41 2.38
C THR A 27 -21.99 9.93 2.67
N VAL A 28 -21.01 10.52 2.00
CA VAL A 28 -19.59 10.31 2.31
C VAL A 28 -19.06 11.51 3.07
N THR A 29 -18.56 11.29 4.27
CA THR A 29 -17.91 12.34 5.09
C THR A 29 -16.46 11.95 5.33
N THR A 30 -15.52 12.79 4.92
CA THR A 30 -14.10 12.61 5.18
C THR A 30 -13.69 13.28 6.48
N ASN A 31 -12.75 12.66 7.21
CA ASN A 31 -12.24 13.19 8.47
C ASN A 31 -10.71 13.31 8.39
N ALA A 32 -10.22 14.53 8.24
CA ALA A 32 -8.78 14.81 8.12
C ALA A 32 -8.00 14.48 9.42
N ALA A 33 -8.61 14.62 10.60
CA ALA A 33 -7.93 14.35 11.86
C ALA A 33 -7.62 12.85 12.06
N THR A 34 -8.48 11.97 11.54
CA THR A 34 -8.31 10.50 11.61
C THR A 34 -7.79 9.89 10.31
N ASN A 35 -7.58 10.73 9.28
CA ASN A 35 -7.31 10.29 7.91
C ASN A 35 -8.30 9.19 7.47
N GLY A 36 -9.58 9.38 7.77
CA GLY A 36 -10.64 8.40 7.55
C GLY A 36 -11.82 8.97 6.78
N PHE A 37 -12.81 8.12 6.56
CA PHE A 37 -14.09 8.52 6.02
C PHE A 37 -15.21 7.63 6.57
N THR A 38 -16.41 8.14 6.49
CA THR A 38 -17.65 7.43 6.83
C THR A 38 -18.55 7.41 5.59
N VAL A 39 -19.19 6.28 5.35
CA VAL A 39 -20.30 6.13 4.41
C VAL A 39 -21.55 5.93 5.25
N ALA A 40 -22.49 6.84 5.15
CA ALA A 40 -23.74 6.80 5.92
C ALA A 40 -24.95 6.64 5.00
N PHE A 41 -25.85 5.76 5.39
CA PHE A 41 -27.19 5.62 4.80
C PHE A 41 -28.23 6.09 5.80
N ASP A 42 -29.17 6.92 5.38
CA ASP A 42 -30.28 7.34 6.23
C ASP A 42 -31.23 6.16 6.53
N ASP A 43 -31.59 5.40 5.51
CA ASP A 43 -32.36 4.16 5.63
C ASP A 43 -32.07 3.23 4.44
N LEU A 44 -31.48 2.08 4.74
CA LEU A 44 -31.18 1.06 3.73
C LEU A 44 -32.44 0.50 3.04
N LYS A 45 -33.62 0.58 3.69
CA LYS A 45 -34.89 0.11 3.10
C LYS A 45 -35.40 1.01 1.98
N THR A 46 -34.86 2.23 1.87
CA THR A 46 -35.22 3.18 0.79
C THR A 46 -34.43 2.92 -0.50
N ILE A 47 -33.48 2.02 -0.48
CA ILE A 47 -32.72 1.62 -1.67
C ILE A 47 -33.65 0.85 -2.62
N THR A 48 -33.81 1.36 -3.82
CA THR A 48 -34.70 0.80 -4.85
C THR A 48 -33.96 0.09 -5.96
N GLU A 49 -32.65 0.26 -6.04
CA GLU A 49 -31.77 -0.32 -7.07
C GLU A 49 -31.62 -1.83 -6.92
N THR A 50 -31.74 -2.33 -5.68
CA THR A 50 -31.78 -3.76 -5.36
C THR A 50 -32.57 -3.97 -4.06
N PRO A 51 -33.30 -5.10 -3.88
CA PRO A 51 -33.91 -5.41 -2.60
C PRO A 51 -32.86 -5.59 -1.50
N VAL A 52 -32.97 -4.84 -0.40
CA VAL A 52 -32.08 -4.97 0.75
C VAL A 52 -32.72 -5.84 1.82
N THR A 53 -32.03 -6.89 2.22
CA THR A 53 -32.45 -7.85 3.24
C THR A 53 -31.40 -7.95 4.36
N LYS A 54 -31.69 -8.68 5.42
CA LYS A 54 -30.72 -8.96 6.49
C LYS A 54 -29.46 -9.71 6.00
N ASP A 55 -29.54 -10.38 4.87
CA ASP A 55 -28.45 -11.18 4.30
C ASP A 55 -27.72 -10.45 3.17
N SER A 56 -28.14 -9.22 2.82
CA SER A 56 -27.52 -8.43 1.77
C SER A 56 -26.10 -8.04 2.10
N LYS A 57 -25.21 -8.22 1.12
CA LYS A 57 -23.78 -7.89 1.24
C LYS A 57 -23.53 -6.47 0.78
N ILE A 58 -23.13 -5.59 1.71
CA ILE A 58 -22.70 -4.23 1.40
C ILE A 58 -21.18 -4.20 1.24
N VAL A 59 -20.71 -3.70 0.11
CA VAL A 59 -19.28 -3.57 -0.20
C VAL A 59 -18.97 -2.11 -0.48
N VAL A 60 -18.03 -1.54 0.27
CA VAL A 60 -17.47 -0.21 0.04
C VAL A 60 -16.09 -0.39 -0.60
N GLU A 61 -15.96 0.02 -1.86
CA GLU A 61 -14.71 -0.01 -2.61
C GLU A 61 -14.10 1.38 -2.64
N TYR A 62 -12.81 1.48 -2.44
CA TYR A 62 -12.06 2.74 -2.54
C TYR A 62 -10.58 2.48 -2.81
N SER A 63 -9.88 3.51 -3.23
CA SER A 63 -8.45 3.48 -3.51
C SER A 63 -7.67 4.45 -2.63
N CYS A 64 -6.47 4.05 -2.25
CA CYS A 64 -5.51 4.89 -1.57
C CYS A 64 -4.17 4.87 -2.30
N THR A 65 -3.38 5.92 -2.13
CA THR A 65 -1.97 5.94 -2.52
C THR A 65 -1.08 5.98 -1.29
N LEU A 66 0.07 5.30 -1.35
CA LEU A 66 1.14 5.50 -0.38
C LEU A 66 1.74 6.89 -0.56
N ASN A 67 2.03 7.57 0.55
CA ASN A 67 2.65 8.89 0.56
C ASN A 67 3.98 8.86 1.32
N ASN A 68 4.63 10.02 1.47
CA ASN A 68 5.95 10.13 2.10
C ASN A 68 5.97 9.78 3.60
N ASN A 69 4.82 9.69 4.26
CA ASN A 69 4.69 9.26 5.66
C ASN A 69 4.48 7.74 5.78
N ALA A 70 4.52 6.99 4.67
CA ALA A 70 4.35 5.55 4.70
C ALA A 70 5.42 4.88 5.56
N VAL A 71 4.97 4.03 6.48
CA VAL A 71 5.84 3.18 7.30
C VAL A 71 6.35 2.05 6.43
N ILE A 72 7.69 1.93 6.39
CA ILE A 72 8.39 0.90 5.61
C ILE A 72 8.68 -0.27 6.53
N GLY A 73 8.50 -1.50 6.04
CA GLY A 73 8.79 -2.72 6.77
C GLY A 73 7.61 -3.27 7.58
N SER A 74 7.91 -3.93 8.69
CA SER A 74 6.97 -4.76 9.45
C SER A 74 5.84 -3.99 10.13
N GLY A 75 6.04 -2.71 10.43
CA GLY A 75 4.99 -1.86 11.02
C GLY A 75 3.82 -1.61 10.08
N GLY A 76 4.09 -1.53 8.77
CA GLY A 76 3.08 -1.35 7.73
C GLY A 76 2.19 -0.12 7.90
N ASN A 77 1.16 -0.05 7.07
CA ASN A 77 0.24 1.08 6.99
C ASN A 77 -1.19 0.57 7.22
N PRO A 78 -1.66 0.56 8.48
CA PRO A 78 -2.96 -0.03 8.81
C PRO A 78 -4.13 0.83 8.32
N ASN A 79 -5.19 0.13 7.95
CA ASN A 79 -6.53 0.64 7.77
C ASN A 79 -7.49 -0.19 8.62
N THR A 80 -8.39 0.46 9.33
CA THR A 80 -9.36 -0.19 10.21
C THR A 80 -10.76 0.22 9.80
N VAL A 81 -11.68 -0.74 9.77
CA VAL A 81 -13.09 -0.56 9.45
C VAL A 81 -13.96 -1.12 10.56
N TYR A 82 -15.11 -0.54 10.77
CA TYR A 82 -16.20 -1.06 11.59
C TYR A 82 -17.52 -0.53 11.08
N LEU A 83 -18.61 -1.20 11.42
CA LEU A 83 -19.97 -0.78 11.14
C LEU A 83 -20.59 -0.20 12.40
N GLU A 84 -21.25 0.94 12.28
CA GLU A 84 -22.18 1.50 13.24
C GLU A 84 -23.60 1.33 12.70
N TYR A 85 -24.54 0.88 13.54
CA TYR A 85 -25.91 0.59 13.13
C TYR A 85 -26.90 0.97 14.25
N SER A 86 -28.11 1.36 13.84
CA SER A 86 -29.21 1.56 14.79
C SER A 86 -29.72 0.22 15.30
N ASN A 87 -29.96 0.09 16.62
CA ASN A 87 -30.37 -1.16 17.25
C ASN A 87 -31.64 -1.06 18.11
N ASN A 88 -32.25 0.12 18.21
CA ASN A 88 -33.52 0.32 18.92
C ASN A 88 -34.47 1.20 18.13
N PRO A 89 -35.27 0.63 17.21
CA PRO A 89 -36.18 1.38 16.36
C PRO A 89 -37.39 1.98 17.13
N ASN A 90 -37.61 1.56 18.37
CA ASN A 90 -38.72 2.05 19.19
C ASN A 90 -38.37 3.27 20.05
N LYS A 91 -37.10 3.69 20.09
CA LYS A 91 -36.65 4.88 20.75
C LYS A 91 -36.75 6.07 19.79
N GLY A 92 -37.40 7.13 20.18
CA GLY A 92 -37.54 8.33 19.36
C GLY A 92 -36.20 8.95 18.99
N GLY A 93 -36.15 9.74 17.90
CA GLY A 93 -34.93 10.29 17.33
C GLY A 93 -34.15 9.25 16.52
N GLU A 94 -32.82 9.27 16.63
CA GLU A 94 -31.94 8.34 15.90
C GLU A 94 -31.83 6.93 16.54
N GLY A 95 -32.56 6.71 17.64
CA GLY A 95 -32.55 5.45 18.38
C GLY A 95 -31.28 5.23 19.19
N ASP A 96 -31.01 3.98 19.57
CA ASP A 96 -29.75 3.55 20.13
C ASP A 96 -28.87 2.97 19.02
N HIS A 97 -27.53 3.05 19.19
CA HIS A 97 -26.56 2.60 18.22
C HIS A 97 -25.74 1.43 18.79
N GLY A 98 -25.36 0.51 17.92
CA GLY A 98 -24.39 -0.52 18.16
C GLY A 98 -23.23 -0.43 17.18
N THR A 99 -22.09 -1.00 17.55
CA THR A 99 -20.92 -1.09 16.69
C THR A 99 -20.43 -2.52 16.60
N THR A 100 -19.93 -2.92 15.43
CA THR A 100 -19.24 -4.21 15.29
C THR A 100 -17.83 -4.13 15.90
N PRO A 101 -17.19 -5.27 16.17
CA PRO A 101 -15.74 -5.31 16.32
C PRO A 101 -15.05 -4.64 15.13
N LYS A 102 -13.86 -4.11 15.38
CA LYS A 102 -13.03 -3.51 14.35
C LYS A 102 -12.29 -4.57 13.56
N ASP A 103 -12.33 -4.46 12.24
CA ASP A 103 -11.50 -5.26 11.35
C ASP A 103 -10.34 -4.40 10.81
N LYS A 104 -9.18 -5.03 10.59
CA LYS A 104 -7.93 -4.36 10.26
C LYS A 104 -7.27 -4.99 9.05
N ASN A 105 -6.86 -4.15 8.12
CA ASN A 105 -6.01 -4.51 7.00
C ASN A 105 -4.75 -3.66 7.01
N ILE A 106 -3.63 -4.19 6.49
CA ILE A 106 -2.34 -3.49 6.51
C ILE A 106 -1.71 -3.51 5.12
N VAL A 107 -1.29 -2.34 4.64
CA VAL A 107 -0.49 -2.19 3.43
C VAL A 107 0.97 -2.14 3.83
N PHE A 108 1.77 -3.08 3.32
CA PHE A 108 3.21 -3.12 3.53
C PHE A 108 3.96 -2.55 2.33
N THR A 109 5.07 -1.90 2.61
CA THR A 109 6.01 -1.40 1.60
C THR A 109 7.44 -1.58 2.09
N TYR A 110 8.37 -1.71 1.15
CA TYR A 110 9.75 -2.10 1.42
C TYR A 110 10.74 -1.07 0.88
N LYS A 111 12.00 -1.23 1.29
CA LYS A 111 13.14 -0.49 0.75
C LYS A 111 14.24 -1.46 0.32
N VAL A 112 15.01 -1.06 -0.69
CA VAL A 112 16.25 -1.71 -1.10
C VAL A 112 17.38 -0.69 -0.98
N VAL A 113 18.49 -1.10 -0.39
CA VAL A 113 19.71 -0.28 -0.26
C VAL A 113 20.80 -0.91 -1.10
N VAL A 114 21.35 -0.13 -2.01
CA VAL A 114 22.46 -0.53 -2.90
C VAL A 114 23.72 0.22 -2.49
N ASN A 115 24.77 -0.50 -2.16
CA ASN A 115 26.08 0.07 -1.84
C ASN A 115 27.00 -0.12 -3.04
N LYS A 116 27.40 0.97 -3.70
CA LYS A 116 28.38 0.90 -4.79
C LYS A 116 29.78 0.89 -4.20
N LYS A 117 30.55 -0.13 -4.56
CA LYS A 117 31.92 -0.35 -4.07
C LYS A 117 32.84 -0.69 -5.23
N ASP A 118 34.15 -0.47 -5.01
CA ASP A 118 35.23 -0.94 -5.87
C ASP A 118 35.63 -2.40 -5.53
N ASP A 119 36.59 -2.96 -6.27
CA ASP A 119 37.10 -4.32 -6.07
C ASP A 119 37.82 -4.51 -4.72
N ALA A 120 38.28 -3.41 -4.10
CA ALA A 120 38.88 -3.41 -2.76
C ALA A 120 37.83 -3.17 -1.65
N ASN A 121 36.53 -3.20 -2.00
CA ASN A 121 35.39 -3.00 -1.10
C ASN A 121 35.27 -1.57 -0.50
N ASN A 122 35.92 -0.56 -1.10
CA ASN A 122 35.76 0.84 -0.71
C ASN A 122 34.53 1.45 -1.40
N PRO A 123 33.87 2.44 -0.77
CA PRO A 123 32.79 3.18 -1.41
C PRO A 123 33.25 3.83 -2.71
N LEU A 124 32.53 3.63 -3.81
CA LEU A 124 32.84 4.14 -5.14
C LEU A 124 31.81 5.14 -5.62
N GLN A 125 32.24 6.38 -5.82
CA GLN A 125 31.42 7.49 -6.34
C GLN A 125 31.30 7.48 -7.87
N GLY A 126 30.35 8.25 -8.41
CA GLY A 126 30.20 8.51 -9.84
C GLY A 126 29.25 7.56 -10.55
N ALA A 127 28.72 6.55 -9.88
CA ALA A 127 27.66 5.71 -10.43
C ALA A 127 26.29 6.39 -10.35
N GLU A 128 25.42 6.05 -11.30
CA GLU A 128 23.98 6.30 -11.22
C GLU A 128 23.21 5.02 -11.52
N PHE A 129 22.06 4.87 -10.88
CA PHE A 129 21.22 3.67 -11.02
C PHE A 129 19.77 4.04 -11.29
N GLU A 130 19.12 3.20 -12.06
CA GLU A 130 17.67 3.18 -12.21
C GLU A 130 17.12 1.82 -11.77
N LEU A 131 15.97 1.86 -11.10
CA LEU A 131 15.25 0.66 -10.68
C LEU A 131 14.00 0.50 -11.55
N TYR A 132 13.79 -0.71 -12.03
CA TYR A 132 12.61 -1.11 -12.81
C TYR A 132 11.89 -2.25 -12.10
N LYS A 133 10.56 -2.22 -12.13
CA LYS A 133 9.71 -3.34 -11.72
C LYS A 133 9.31 -4.16 -12.95
N LYS A 134 9.41 -5.47 -12.85
CA LYS A 134 8.91 -6.38 -13.88
C LYS A 134 7.39 -6.57 -13.72
N VAL A 135 6.63 -6.26 -14.77
CA VAL A 135 5.18 -6.46 -14.84
C VAL A 135 4.90 -7.28 -16.10
N GLY A 136 4.72 -8.59 -15.92
CA GLY A 136 4.72 -9.53 -17.03
C GLY A 136 6.06 -9.51 -17.78
N THR A 137 6.02 -9.23 -19.08
CA THR A 137 7.21 -9.09 -19.93
C THR A 137 7.79 -7.68 -19.99
N ASN A 138 7.12 -6.70 -19.37
CA ASN A 138 7.51 -5.30 -19.41
C ASN A 138 8.32 -4.89 -18.17
N GLU A 139 9.24 -3.95 -18.36
CA GLU A 139 9.94 -3.26 -17.29
C GLU A 139 9.34 -1.85 -17.14
N VAL A 140 8.82 -1.55 -15.95
CA VAL A 140 8.26 -0.25 -15.62
C VAL A 140 9.25 0.48 -14.73
N LYS A 141 9.76 1.63 -15.21
CA LYS A 141 10.65 2.47 -14.40
C LYS A 141 9.92 2.96 -13.16
N MET A 142 10.50 2.72 -12.01
CA MET A 142 9.98 3.23 -10.74
C MET A 142 10.23 4.73 -10.68
N ALA A 143 9.16 5.51 -10.57
CA ALA A 143 9.26 6.98 -10.50
C ALA A 143 9.92 7.41 -9.18
N THR A 144 10.73 8.48 -9.23
CA THR A 144 11.19 9.27 -8.08
C THR A 144 12.45 8.81 -7.35
N PHE A 145 13.57 8.72 -8.06
CA PHE A 145 14.87 8.73 -7.37
C PHE A 145 15.69 9.93 -7.87
N THR A 146 16.03 10.83 -6.95
CA THR A 146 17.01 11.87 -7.25
C THR A 146 18.39 11.23 -7.12
N LEU A 147 19.03 10.96 -8.23
CA LEU A 147 20.39 10.43 -8.26
C LEU A 147 21.38 11.60 -8.22
N ASP A 148 22.38 11.44 -7.40
CA ASP A 148 23.47 12.39 -7.24
C ASP A 148 24.78 11.60 -7.41
N GLY A 149 25.56 11.97 -8.41
CA GLY A 149 26.81 11.28 -8.77
C GLY A 149 27.88 11.23 -7.66
N THR A 150 27.66 11.92 -6.54
CA THR A 150 28.52 11.86 -5.35
C THR A 150 28.12 10.73 -4.38
N LYS A 151 26.97 10.11 -4.56
CA LYS A 151 26.48 9.06 -3.69
C LYS A 151 27.17 7.73 -3.96
N THR A 152 27.38 7.00 -2.90
CA THR A 152 27.86 5.62 -2.91
C THR A 152 26.79 4.64 -2.36
N VAL A 153 25.73 5.18 -1.74
CA VAL A 153 24.59 4.44 -1.19
C VAL A 153 23.31 4.95 -1.83
N PHE A 154 22.56 4.04 -2.44
CA PHE A 154 21.30 4.33 -3.13
C PHE A 154 20.17 3.61 -2.40
N THR A 155 19.17 4.36 -1.93
CA THR A 155 18.03 3.80 -1.21
C THR A 155 16.76 3.96 -2.04
N PHE A 156 16.18 2.85 -2.41
CA PHE A 156 14.91 2.77 -3.14
C PHE A 156 13.81 2.40 -2.15
N LYS A 157 12.81 3.28 -2.00
CA LYS A 157 11.70 3.13 -1.02
C LYS A 157 10.37 3.00 -1.74
N GLY A 158 9.35 2.54 -1.03
CA GLY A 158 7.99 2.45 -1.57
C GLY A 158 7.80 1.25 -2.49
N LEU A 159 8.61 0.20 -2.32
CA LEU A 159 8.54 -1.02 -3.10
C LEU A 159 7.51 -1.98 -2.51
N ASP A 160 6.88 -2.77 -3.35
CA ASP A 160 6.05 -3.91 -2.98
C ASP A 160 6.79 -5.24 -3.25
N ALA A 161 6.16 -6.36 -2.93
CA ALA A 161 6.67 -7.67 -3.33
C ALA A 161 6.60 -7.82 -4.86
N GLY A 162 7.63 -8.44 -5.45
CA GLY A 162 7.72 -8.64 -6.88
C GLY A 162 9.15 -8.69 -7.39
N SER A 163 9.29 -8.79 -8.70
CA SER A 163 10.58 -8.89 -9.39
C SER A 163 11.03 -7.54 -9.93
N TYR A 164 12.30 -7.24 -9.78
CA TYR A 164 12.92 -5.96 -10.11
C TYR A 164 14.21 -6.14 -10.90
N VAL A 165 14.59 -5.10 -11.63
CA VAL A 165 15.88 -4.98 -12.32
C VAL A 165 16.52 -3.66 -11.94
N LEU A 166 17.74 -3.71 -11.41
CA LEU A 166 18.59 -2.56 -11.15
C LEU A 166 19.56 -2.40 -12.31
N LYS A 167 19.61 -1.22 -12.90
CA LYS A 167 20.52 -0.89 -14.02
C LYS A 167 21.45 0.25 -13.65
N GLU A 168 22.75 0.07 -13.86
CA GLU A 168 23.70 1.17 -13.79
C GLU A 168 23.59 1.99 -15.07
N THR A 169 23.17 3.25 -14.96
CA THR A 169 22.95 4.16 -16.09
C THR A 169 24.13 5.10 -16.33
N LYS A 170 24.99 5.24 -15.32
CA LYS A 170 26.26 5.93 -15.43
C LYS A 170 27.32 5.16 -14.66
N THR A 171 28.45 4.92 -15.30
CA THR A 171 29.57 4.17 -14.75
C THR A 171 30.64 5.11 -14.23
N PRO A 172 31.22 4.87 -13.05
CA PRO A 172 32.37 5.61 -12.58
C PRO A 172 33.55 5.57 -13.54
N SER A 173 34.31 6.68 -13.63
CA SER A 173 35.48 6.74 -14.50
C SER A 173 36.51 5.67 -14.14
N GLY A 174 37.02 4.98 -15.16
CA GLY A 174 38.01 3.92 -14.99
C GLY A 174 37.41 2.53 -14.68
N TYR A 175 36.09 2.40 -14.65
CA TYR A 175 35.40 1.12 -14.40
C TYR A 175 34.53 0.73 -15.58
N ASN A 176 34.14 -0.55 -15.63
CA ASN A 176 33.17 -1.07 -16.58
C ASN A 176 31.77 -1.04 -15.99
N THR A 177 30.77 -0.81 -16.84
CA THR A 177 29.35 -0.88 -16.47
C THR A 177 29.01 -2.30 -15.98
N ILE A 178 28.38 -2.41 -14.85
CA ILE A 178 27.92 -3.71 -14.33
C ILE A 178 26.74 -4.22 -15.16
N LYS A 179 26.60 -5.54 -15.22
CA LYS A 179 25.40 -6.14 -15.80
C LYS A 179 24.18 -5.76 -14.96
N PRO A 180 22.98 -5.64 -15.58
CA PRO A 180 21.76 -5.45 -14.81
C PRO A 180 21.61 -6.51 -13.71
N ILE A 181 21.24 -6.08 -12.52
CA ILE A 181 21.04 -6.99 -11.38
C ILE A 181 19.53 -7.25 -11.25
N GLU A 182 19.14 -8.49 -11.44
CA GLU A 182 17.79 -8.95 -11.18
C GLU A 182 17.65 -9.37 -9.73
N PHE A 183 16.54 -9.01 -9.09
CA PHE A 183 16.22 -9.45 -7.75
C PHE A 183 14.71 -9.54 -7.54
N THR A 184 14.31 -10.32 -6.54
CA THR A 184 12.90 -10.47 -6.15
C THR A 184 12.74 -10.15 -4.68
N ILE A 185 11.68 -9.39 -4.36
CA ILE A 185 11.20 -9.18 -3.00
C ILE A 185 10.03 -10.13 -2.79
N THR A 186 10.16 -11.05 -1.83
CA THR A 186 9.11 -11.97 -1.43
C THR A 186 8.68 -11.67 -0.01
N ALA A 187 7.38 -11.46 0.19
CA ALA A 187 6.80 -11.18 1.50
C ALA A 187 5.71 -12.20 1.82
N THR A 188 5.74 -12.71 3.04
CA THR A 188 4.71 -13.62 3.57
C THR A 188 3.99 -12.93 4.72
N TYR A 189 2.67 -13.09 4.77
CA TYR A 189 1.80 -12.42 5.72
C TYR A 189 0.97 -13.44 6.50
N ASP A 190 0.72 -13.17 7.77
CA ASP A 190 -0.42 -13.72 8.49
C ASP A 190 -1.66 -12.92 8.09
N LYS A 191 -2.59 -13.56 7.38
CA LYS A 191 -3.83 -12.97 6.88
C LYS A 191 -5.06 -13.40 7.67
N GLU A 192 -4.91 -14.40 8.53
CA GLU A 192 -6.02 -15.06 9.20
C GLU A 192 -6.31 -14.47 10.60
N SER A 193 -5.39 -13.67 11.12
CA SER A 193 -5.57 -13.02 12.42
C SER A 193 -6.25 -11.66 12.31
N ASP A 194 -6.97 -11.24 13.35
CA ASP A 194 -7.54 -9.89 13.48
C ASP A 194 -6.45 -8.79 13.50
N ASP A 195 -5.19 -9.17 13.61
CA ASP A 195 -4.01 -8.29 13.55
C ASP A 195 -3.01 -8.81 12.52
N PRO A 196 -3.26 -8.58 11.21
CA PRO A 196 -2.39 -9.03 10.13
C PRO A 196 -0.94 -8.58 10.34
N LYS A 197 0.02 -9.45 10.01
CA LYS A 197 1.46 -9.19 10.21
C LYS A 197 2.28 -9.65 9.02
N LEU A 198 3.36 -8.92 8.76
CA LEU A 198 4.45 -9.43 7.94
C LEU A 198 5.20 -10.50 8.75
N THR A 199 5.17 -11.74 8.29
CA THR A 199 5.81 -12.87 8.97
C THR A 199 7.18 -13.19 8.41
N LYS A 200 7.43 -12.87 7.12
CA LYS A 200 8.70 -13.12 6.46
C LYS A 200 8.93 -12.12 5.33
N LEU A 201 10.16 -11.61 5.24
CA LEU A 201 10.64 -10.81 4.11
C LEU A 201 11.93 -11.43 3.60
N GLU A 202 11.95 -11.79 2.33
CA GLU A 202 13.09 -12.40 1.67
C GLU A 202 13.43 -11.65 0.39
N GLY A 203 14.69 -11.69 0.02
CA GLY A 203 15.14 -11.24 -1.27
C GLY A 203 16.09 -12.25 -1.89
N THR A 204 15.99 -12.42 -3.19
CA THR A 204 16.91 -13.22 -3.99
C THR A 204 17.56 -12.35 -5.05
N THR A 205 18.86 -12.52 -5.26
CA THR A 205 19.60 -11.84 -6.32
C THR A 205 20.70 -12.77 -6.85
N ASP A 206 20.96 -12.67 -8.14
CA ASP A 206 22.03 -13.46 -8.78
C ASP A 206 23.41 -12.80 -8.66
N LEU A 207 23.45 -11.49 -8.45
CA LEU A 207 24.70 -10.71 -8.43
C LEU A 207 24.62 -9.56 -7.39
N GLY A 208 25.71 -9.38 -6.66
CA GLY A 208 25.90 -8.29 -5.72
C GLY A 208 25.26 -8.49 -4.34
N THR A 209 25.48 -7.52 -3.46
CA THR A 209 24.94 -7.55 -2.09
C THR A 209 23.74 -6.60 -1.98
N ILE A 210 22.54 -7.15 -1.97
CA ILE A 210 21.31 -6.43 -1.66
C ILE A 210 20.87 -6.88 -0.28
N THR A 211 20.76 -5.93 0.67
CA THR A 211 20.29 -6.21 2.02
C THR A 211 18.81 -5.88 2.13
N PHE A 212 18.01 -6.85 2.54
CA PHE A 212 16.61 -6.67 2.87
C PHE A 212 16.46 -6.56 4.39
N THR A 213 15.82 -5.51 4.84
CA THR A 213 15.48 -5.33 6.26
C THR A 213 13.97 -5.32 6.41
N ALA A 214 13.48 -6.03 7.42
CA ALA A 214 12.07 -6.14 7.76
C ALA A 214 11.63 -5.09 8.80
N ASP A 215 12.49 -4.12 9.12
CA ASP A 215 12.27 -3.11 10.17
C ASP A 215 11.25 -2.07 9.75
#